data_412aac5a2e95b9f44121e6c516a18e82
#
_entry.id   412aac5a2e95b9f44121e6c516a18e82
#
_cell.length_a   1.000
_cell.length_b   1.000
_cell.length_c   1.000
_cell.angle_alpha   90.00
_cell.angle_beta   90.00
_cell.angle_gamma   90.00
#
_symmetry.space_group_name_H-M   'P 1'
#
loop_
_entity.id
_entity.type
_entity.pdbx_description
1 polymer ?
#
loop_
_entity_poly.entity_id
_entity_poly.type
_entity_poly.pdbx_seq_one_letter_code
_entity_poly.pdbx_strand_id
1 'polypeptide(L)'
;MSILDLFQGIGTMFAQSPQIAIARIVLIFLGLMLGVLCDASTLLDATVVKLLILGMLSLLLSGIGGYVVYFFKKGKFNPTVGIAGVSCVPSTANVAQKAAAKANPAAFILDYALGANICGVITTAILTGIYITLLS
;
A
#
# COMPACT_ATOMS: atom_id res chain seq x y z
N MET A 1 -21.69 -7.27 -13.79
CA MET A 1 -21.76 -6.69 -12.43
C MET A 1 -23.07 -5.95 -12.35
N SER A 2 -24.05 -6.51 -11.64
CA SER A 2 -25.40 -5.95 -11.52
C SER A 2 -25.40 -4.78 -10.54
N ILE A 3 -26.31 -3.81 -10.76
CA ILE A 3 -26.54 -2.70 -9.79
C ILE A 3 -26.88 -3.25 -8.40
N LEU A 4 -27.54 -4.41 -8.34
CA LEU A 4 -27.84 -5.13 -7.10
C LEU A 4 -26.56 -5.60 -6.36
N ASP A 5 -25.53 -6.05 -7.08
CA ASP A 5 -24.26 -6.47 -6.48
C ASP A 5 -23.53 -5.27 -5.87
N LEU A 6 -23.67 -4.09 -6.50
CA LEU A 6 -23.13 -2.83 -5.99
C LEU A 6 -23.86 -2.40 -4.70
N PHE A 7 -25.19 -2.50 -4.68
CA PHE A 7 -25.98 -2.16 -3.49
C PHE A 7 -25.75 -3.12 -2.32
N GLN A 8 -25.61 -4.42 -2.59
CA GLN A 8 -25.24 -5.40 -1.57
C GLN A 8 -23.82 -5.15 -1.02
N GLY A 9 -22.87 -4.81 -1.92
CA GLY A 9 -21.52 -4.43 -1.51
C GLY A 9 -21.50 -3.18 -0.62
N ILE A 10 -22.31 -2.18 -0.92
CA ILE A 10 -22.48 -0.98 -0.08
C ILE A 10 -23.14 -1.34 1.25
N GLY A 11 -24.19 -2.16 1.24
CA GLY A 11 -24.89 -2.60 2.45
C GLY A 11 -24.00 -3.36 3.42
N THR A 12 -23.16 -4.26 2.92
CA THR A 12 -22.17 -5.00 3.74
C THR A 12 -21.05 -4.09 4.26
N MET A 13 -20.74 -3.01 3.57
CA MET A 13 -19.81 -1.98 4.04
C MET A 13 -20.30 -1.27 5.30
N PHE A 14 -21.61 -0.98 5.38
CA PHE A 14 -22.21 -0.33 6.54
C PHE A 14 -22.50 -1.30 7.70
N ALA A 15 -22.60 -2.60 7.44
CA ALA A 15 -22.82 -3.62 8.47
C ALA A 15 -21.57 -3.94 9.31
N GLN A 16 -20.38 -3.57 8.83
CA GLN A 16 -19.14 -3.63 9.61
C GLN A 16 -19.01 -2.36 10.48
N SER A 17 -18.18 -2.42 11.52
CA SER A 17 -18.00 -1.35 12.49
C SER A 17 -17.99 0.05 11.83
N PRO A 18 -18.66 1.07 12.39
CA PRO A 18 -18.81 2.39 11.78
C PRO A 18 -17.47 3.05 11.41
N GLN A 19 -16.40 2.72 12.12
CA GLN A 19 -15.03 3.19 11.82
C GLN A 19 -14.52 2.71 10.45
N ILE A 20 -14.82 1.46 10.09
CA ILE A 20 -14.41 0.89 8.80
C ILE A 20 -15.23 1.51 7.66
N ALA A 21 -16.52 1.78 7.90
CA ALA A 21 -17.37 2.43 6.92
C ALA A 21 -16.89 3.86 6.61
N ILE A 22 -16.58 4.65 7.64
CA ILE A 22 -16.04 6.01 7.50
C ILE A 22 -14.71 5.99 6.75
N ALA A 23 -13.78 5.10 7.11
CA ALA A 23 -12.49 4.99 6.44
C ALA A 23 -12.64 4.67 4.93
N ARG A 24 -13.59 3.81 4.57
CA ARG A 24 -13.88 3.48 3.17
C ARG A 24 -14.49 4.64 2.39
N ILE A 25 -15.41 5.38 3.00
CA ILE A 25 -16.01 6.58 2.39
C ILE A 25 -14.92 7.62 2.12
N VAL A 26 -14.03 7.87 3.09
CA VAL A 26 -12.90 8.78 2.95
C VAL A 26 -11.97 8.34 1.81
N LEU A 27 -11.67 7.04 1.70
CA LEU A 27 -10.84 6.50 0.63
C LEU A 27 -11.49 6.65 -0.75
N ILE A 28 -12.80 6.45 -0.86
CA ILE A 28 -13.54 6.64 -2.12
C ILE A 28 -13.50 8.13 -2.52
N PHE A 29 -13.73 9.01 -1.56
CA PHE A 29 -13.71 10.46 -1.80
C PHE A 29 -12.31 10.95 -2.22
N LEU A 30 -11.29 10.44 -1.55
CA LEU A 30 -9.89 10.72 -1.86
C LEU A 30 -9.51 10.20 -3.25
N GLY A 31 -9.95 9.00 -3.62
CA GLY A 31 -9.73 8.42 -4.94
C GLY A 31 -10.44 9.22 -6.04
N LEU A 32 -11.64 9.71 -5.77
CA LEU A 32 -12.41 10.53 -6.71
C LEU A 32 -11.75 11.91 -6.89
N MET A 33 -11.30 12.54 -5.81
CA MET A 33 -10.55 13.81 -5.87
C MET A 33 -9.23 13.66 -6.64
N LEU A 34 -8.47 12.60 -6.38
CA LEU A 34 -7.25 12.31 -7.13
C LEU A 34 -7.55 12.04 -8.60
N GLY A 35 -8.64 11.34 -8.92
CA GLY A 35 -9.06 11.07 -10.30
C GLY A 35 -9.41 12.34 -11.07
N VAL A 36 -10.05 13.30 -10.43
CA VAL A 36 -10.37 14.62 -11.05
C VAL A 36 -9.12 15.46 -11.27
N LEU A 37 -8.12 15.35 -10.38
CA LEU A 37 -6.84 16.06 -10.51
C LEU A 37 -5.90 15.41 -11.53
N CYS A 38 -6.10 14.14 -11.87
CA CYS A 38 -5.34 13.43 -12.90
C CYS A 38 -5.88 13.75 -14.29
N ASP A 39 -5.52 14.91 -14.82
CA ASP A 39 -5.74 15.22 -16.23
C ASP A 39 -4.76 14.45 -17.13
N ALA A 40 -5.19 14.05 -18.32
CA ALA A 40 -4.37 13.29 -19.26
C ALA A 40 -3.07 14.01 -19.63
N SER A 41 -3.10 15.33 -19.71
CA SER A 41 -1.91 16.17 -19.92
C SER A 41 -0.89 16.05 -18.78
N THR A 42 -1.37 15.99 -17.54
CA THR A 42 -0.53 15.85 -16.34
C THR A 42 0.10 14.45 -16.27
N LEU A 43 -0.64 13.39 -16.66
CA LEU A 43 -0.11 12.02 -16.67
C LEU A 43 0.99 11.82 -17.72
N LEU A 44 0.97 12.57 -18.82
CA LEU A 44 1.98 12.52 -19.89
C LEU A 44 3.16 13.47 -19.64
N ASP A 45 3.11 14.26 -18.57
CA ASP A 45 4.24 15.10 -18.19
C ASP A 45 5.48 14.24 -17.87
N ALA A 46 6.62 14.64 -18.43
CA ALA A 46 7.89 13.93 -18.23
C ALA A 46 8.27 13.80 -16.75
N THR A 47 7.88 14.74 -15.91
CA THR A 47 8.13 14.71 -14.47
C THR A 47 7.30 13.63 -13.79
N VAL A 48 6.01 13.50 -14.14
CA VAL A 48 5.10 12.49 -13.60
C VAL A 48 5.52 11.08 -14.04
N VAL A 49 5.92 10.92 -15.30
CA VAL A 49 6.44 9.64 -15.81
C VAL A 49 7.70 9.22 -15.07
N LYS A 50 8.63 10.14 -14.81
CA LYS A 50 9.84 9.86 -14.01
C LYS A 50 9.49 9.43 -12.58
N LEU A 51 8.54 10.11 -11.93
CA LEU A 51 8.07 9.74 -10.59
C LEU A 51 7.40 8.37 -10.56
N LEU A 52 6.64 8.03 -11.61
CA LEU A 52 5.98 6.74 -11.73
C LEU A 52 6.99 5.60 -11.89
N ILE A 53 8.02 5.79 -12.71
CA ILE A 53 9.13 4.84 -12.87
C ILE A 53 9.89 4.69 -11.54
N LEU A 54 10.16 5.79 -10.85
CA LEU A 54 10.82 5.76 -9.55
C LEU A 54 9.99 5.00 -8.51
N GLY A 55 8.67 5.19 -8.50
CA GLY A 55 7.75 4.44 -7.64
C GLY A 55 7.75 2.93 -7.92
N MET A 56 7.73 2.54 -9.20
CA MET A 56 7.84 1.14 -9.58
C MET A 56 9.19 0.53 -9.15
N LEU A 57 10.28 1.27 -9.34
CA LEU A 57 11.62 0.84 -8.92
C LEU A 57 11.70 0.67 -7.40
N SER A 58 11.10 1.60 -6.64
CA SER A 58 11.01 1.52 -5.19
C SER A 58 10.26 0.26 -4.72
N LEU A 59 9.15 -0.10 -5.38
CA LEU A 59 8.41 -1.33 -5.10
C LEU A 59 9.25 -2.59 -5.35
N LEU A 60 9.99 -2.62 -6.45
CA LEU A 60 10.89 -3.72 -6.77
C LEU A 60 12.00 -3.86 -5.73
N LEU A 61 12.65 -2.75 -5.36
CA LEU A 61 13.71 -2.74 -4.35
C LEU A 61 13.21 -3.20 -2.99
N SER A 62 12.00 -2.81 -2.60
CA SER A 62 11.38 -3.27 -1.35
C SER A 62 11.08 -4.77 -1.38
N GLY A 63 10.60 -5.29 -2.50
CA GLY A 63 10.41 -6.73 -2.70
C GLY A 63 11.73 -7.49 -2.56
N ILE A 64 12.80 -6.99 -3.17
CA ILE A 64 14.16 -7.56 -3.05
C ILE A 64 14.63 -7.50 -1.59
N GLY A 65 14.41 -6.37 -0.90
CA GLY A 65 14.73 -6.21 0.54
C GLY A 65 14.02 -7.26 1.40
N GLY A 66 12.74 -7.50 1.15
CA GLY A 66 11.97 -8.57 1.81
C GLY A 66 12.57 -9.96 1.56
N TYR A 67 13.05 -10.21 0.35
CA TYR A 67 13.71 -11.47 -0.02
C TYR A 67 15.07 -11.64 0.68
N VAL A 68 15.84 -10.57 0.77
CA VAL A 68 17.12 -10.56 1.51
C VAL A 68 16.89 -10.90 2.98
N VAL A 69 15.89 -10.29 3.63
CA VAL A 69 15.53 -10.60 5.02
C VAL A 69 15.09 -12.08 5.18
N TYR A 70 14.34 -12.61 4.21
CA TYR A 70 13.99 -14.04 4.19
C TYR A 70 15.23 -14.93 4.21
N PHE A 71 16.27 -14.58 3.43
CA PHE A 71 17.52 -15.34 3.35
C PHE A 71 18.28 -15.29 4.69
N PHE A 72 18.40 -14.11 5.30
CA PHE A 72 19.04 -13.97 6.62
C PHE A 72 18.30 -14.69 7.74
N LYS A 73 16.98 -14.75 7.68
CA LYS A 73 16.12 -15.44 8.68
C LYS A 73 15.94 -16.93 8.38
N LYS A 74 16.75 -17.52 7.47
CA LYS A 74 16.71 -18.95 7.12
C LYS A 74 15.31 -19.48 6.82
N GLY A 75 14.52 -18.72 6.07
CA GLY A 75 13.19 -19.13 5.62
C GLY A 75 12.06 -19.00 6.64
N LYS A 76 12.33 -18.49 7.85
CA LYS A 76 11.30 -18.30 8.89
C LYS A 76 10.44 -17.04 8.70
N PHE A 77 10.77 -16.21 7.72
CA PHE A 77 10.10 -14.94 7.44
C PHE A 77 9.51 -14.94 6.04
N ASN A 78 8.28 -14.52 5.87
CA ASN A 78 7.65 -14.47 4.55
C ASN A 78 8.14 -13.22 3.78
N PRO A 79 8.76 -13.36 2.59
CA PRO A 79 9.34 -12.23 1.86
C PRO A 79 8.30 -11.22 1.38
N THR A 80 7.03 -11.62 1.23
CA THR A 80 5.95 -10.71 0.80
C THR A 80 5.66 -9.58 1.79
N VAL A 81 6.10 -9.71 3.04
CA VAL A 81 6.01 -8.63 4.06
C VAL A 81 6.79 -7.39 3.63
N GLY A 82 7.90 -7.54 2.89
CA GLY A 82 8.69 -6.42 2.38
C GLY A 82 7.90 -5.47 1.48
N ILE A 83 6.94 -5.99 0.73
CA ILE A 83 6.09 -5.18 -0.17
C ILE A 83 5.24 -4.18 0.62
N ALA A 84 4.85 -4.51 1.85
CA ALA A 84 4.03 -3.64 2.68
C ALA A 84 4.76 -2.39 3.21
N GLY A 85 6.09 -2.40 3.25
CA GLY A 85 6.90 -1.29 3.76
C GLY A 85 7.00 -0.06 2.85
N VAL A 86 6.59 -0.16 1.59
CA VAL A 86 6.76 0.90 0.57
C VAL A 86 5.66 1.96 0.59
N SER A 87 4.48 1.63 1.07
CA SER A 87 3.32 2.51 1.01
C SER A 87 2.89 2.98 2.40
N CYS A 88 2.49 4.25 2.48
CA CYS A 88 1.88 4.80 3.69
C CYS A 88 0.43 4.36 3.91
N VAL A 89 -0.11 3.48 3.08
CA VAL A 89 -1.51 3.03 3.18
C VAL A 89 -1.56 1.55 3.60
N PRO A 90 -2.34 1.19 4.64
CA PRO A 90 -2.47 -0.19 5.11
C PRO A 90 -3.00 -1.19 4.07
N SER A 91 -3.53 -0.70 2.95
CA SER A 91 -3.99 -1.53 1.83
C SER A 91 -2.88 -2.40 1.24
N THR A 92 -1.62 -1.94 1.25
CA THR A 92 -0.47 -2.75 0.79
C THR A 92 -0.20 -3.95 1.68
N ALA A 93 -0.45 -3.85 2.98
CA ALA A 93 -0.39 -4.99 3.89
C ALA A 93 -1.44 -6.06 3.53
N ASN A 94 -2.65 -5.64 3.16
CA ASN A 94 -3.68 -6.56 2.67
C ASN A 94 -3.31 -7.21 1.33
N VAL A 95 -2.66 -6.47 0.43
CA VAL A 95 -2.14 -7.03 -0.83
C VAL A 95 -1.06 -8.07 -0.56
N ALA A 96 -0.12 -7.78 0.36
CA ALA A 96 0.92 -8.71 0.78
C ALA A 96 0.31 -10.00 1.38
N GLN A 97 -0.72 -9.87 2.25
CA GLN A 97 -1.46 -11.00 2.80
C GLN A 97 -2.13 -11.84 1.71
N LYS A 98 -2.81 -11.20 0.75
CA LYS A 98 -3.45 -11.91 -0.37
C LYS A 98 -2.43 -12.64 -1.24
N ALA A 99 -1.27 -12.04 -1.47
CA ALA A 99 -0.19 -12.67 -2.23
C ALA A 99 0.39 -13.88 -1.49
N ALA A 100 0.61 -13.77 -0.18
CA ALA A 100 1.07 -14.89 0.65
C ALA A 100 0.04 -16.03 0.71
N ALA A 101 -1.24 -15.72 0.88
CA ALA A 101 -2.32 -16.69 0.94
C ALA A 101 -2.51 -17.45 -0.40
N LYS A 102 -2.18 -16.83 -1.54
CA LYS A 102 -2.17 -17.53 -2.84
C LYS A 102 -1.11 -18.62 -2.90
N ALA A 103 0.05 -18.39 -2.31
CA ALA A 103 1.15 -19.35 -2.30
C ALA A 103 0.95 -20.43 -1.20
N ASN A 104 0.44 -20.00 -0.04
CA ASN A 104 0.15 -20.90 1.08
C ASN A 104 -1.09 -20.39 1.84
N PRO A 105 -2.24 -21.06 1.72
CA PRO A 105 -3.49 -20.64 2.38
C PRO A 105 -3.41 -20.55 3.92
N ALA A 106 -2.47 -21.27 4.52
CA ALA A 106 -2.23 -21.22 5.97
C ALA A 106 -1.32 -20.05 6.41
N ALA A 107 -0.76 -19.30 5.47
CA ALA A 107 0.15 -18.20 5.79
C ALA A 107 -0.63 -16.94 6.23
N PHE A 108 -0.62 -16.65 7.52
CA PHE A 108 -1.15 -15.41 8.06
C PHE A 108 0.01 -14.46 8.38
N ILE A 109 0.19 -13.43 7.56
CA ILE A 109 1.31 -12.47 7.66
C ILE A 109 0.84 -11.04 7.89
N LEU A 110 -0.47 -10.81 8.04
CA LEU A 110 -1.06 -9.47 8.08
C LEU A 110 -0.46 -8.59 9.17
N ASP A 111 -0.24 -9.13 10.36
CA ASP A 111 0.31 -8.38 11.49
C ASP A 111 1.75 -7.91 11.23
N TYR A 112 2.56 -8.78 10.64
CA TYR A 112 3.94 -8.44 10.24
C TYR A 112 3.95 -7.41 9.09
N ALA A 113 3.03 -7.54 8.15
CA ALA A 113 2.87 -6.62 7.04
C ALA A 113 2.40 -5.23 7.51
N LEU A 114 1.48 -5.16 8.47
CA LEU A 114 1.07 -3.91 9.10
C LEU A 114 2.22 -3.26 9.88
N GLY A 115 3.00 -4.05 10.63
CA GLY A 115 4.19 -3.57 11.32
C GLY A 115 5.21 -2.97 10.34
N ALA A 116 5.50 -3.66 9.24
CA ALA A 116 6.40 -3.16 8.19
C ALA A 116 5.88 -1.87 7.55
N ASN A 117 4.56 -1.77 7.34
CA ASN A 117 3.92 -0.57 6.80
C ASN A 117 4.08 0.63 7.74
N ILE A 118 3.82 0.46 9.04
CA ILE A 118 3.97 1.52 10.05
C ILE A 118 5.44 1.97 10.12
N CYS A 119 6.39 1.04 10.11
CA CYS A 119 7.82 1.37 10.07
C CYS A 119 8.18 2.18 8.82
N GLY A 120 7.61 1.83 7.66
CA GLY A 120 7.79 2.57 6.41
C GLY A 120 7.29 4.00 6.51
N VAL A 121 6.11 4.23 7.09
CA VAL A 121 5.54 5.57 7.33
C VAL A 121 6.44 6.41 8.22
N ILE A 122 6.88 5.87 9.34
CA ILE A 122 7.75 6.57 10.30
C ILE A 122 9.08 6.94 9.63
N THR A 123 9.69 5.99 8.92
CA THR A 123 10.96 6.22 8.21
C THR A 123 10.82 7.31 7.15
N THR A 124 9.75 7.28 6.37
CA THR A 124 9.49 8.29 5.34
C THR A 124 9.29 9.68 5.96
N ALA A 125 8.57 9.78 7.07
CA ALA A 125 8.36 11.05 7.77
C ALA A 125 9.70 11.64 8.28
N ILE A 126 10.56 10.81 8.88
CA ILE A 126 11.87 11.23 9.37
C ILE A 126 12.77 11.69 8.21
N LEU A 127 12.84 10.90 7.13
CA LEU A 127 13.63 11.25 5.95
C LEU A 127 13.15 12.55 5.32
N THR A 128 11.85 12.75 5.20
CA THR A 128 11.26 13.98 4.67
C THR A 128 11.67 15.18 5.54
N GLY A 129 11.61 15.07 6.86
CA GLY A 129 12.06 16.10 7.78
C GLY A 129 13.55 16.44 7.61
N ILE A 130 14.39 15.42 7.46
CA ILE A 130 15.84 15.61 7.22
C ILE A 130 16.08 16.31 5.88
N TYR A 131 15.40 15.89 4.80
CA TYR A 131 15.55 16.51 3.49
C TYR A 131 15.12 17.98 3.48
N ILE A 132 14.01 18.33 4.12
CA ILE A 132 13.56 19.71 4.24
C ILE A 132 14.61 20.54 4.98
N THR A 133 15.18 20.03 6.06
CA THR A 133 16.18 20.75 6.85
C THR A 133 17.51 20.93 6.10
N LEU A 134 17.89 19.98 5.24
CA LEU A 134 19.13 20.05 4.47
C LEU A 134 19.04 20.92 3.22
N LEU A 135 17.83 21.06 2.66
CA LEU A 135 17.58 21.80 1.42
C LEU A 135 17.04 23.22 1.65
N SER A 136 16.66 23.56 2.88
CA SER A 136 16.25 24.90 3.31
C SER A 136 17.46 25.73 3.73
#